data_d5215d8fbba6154b35bfb9fbce4bd6f9
#
_entry.id   d5215d8fbba6154b35bfb9fbce4bd6f9
#
_cell.length_a   1.000
_cell.length_b   1.000
_cell.length_c   1.000
_cell.angle_alpha   90.00
_cell.angle_beta   90.00
_cell.angle_gamma   90.00
#
_symmetry.space_group_name_H-M   'P 1'
#
loop_
_entity.id
_entity.type
_entity.pdbx_description
1 polymer ?
#
loop_
_entity_poly.entity_id
_entity_poly.type
_entity_poly.pdbx_seq_one_letter_code
_entity_poly.pdbx_strand_id
1 'polypeptide(L)'
;KDTLNLGRTKFPMRGKLPVTEAQREQLWEENKVYELRQKLNEGKPTFVLHDGPPYANGNIHIGHAMNKISKDFIVRYKSMSGYRAPYVPGWDTHGLPIEHQLTKSGYDRKKMSLTEFRDLCREYALKQVDKQRTDFKRLGVSGEWDHPYLTLDKEFEAAQIRVFGEFAKKGLLYQAKKPVYWSWSSESALAEAEVEYHDVVAKTAFFVEQIKDGKGRLDNDTYLVVWTTTPWTVPASEAVAVNPKFDYSVVKPANDDRKFVVATDLLEKLAEKLGWEDYEVVDHLMGQELEGMTTQHPYLDRDLLVGLADYVTADAGTGLVHTAPGYGDDDYNFGKKYDLPIFAPI
;
A
#
# COMPACT_ATOMS: atom_id res chain seq x y z
N LYS A 1 -11.68 8.72 -67.94
CA LYS A 1 -10.74 9.35 -66.95
C LYS A 1 -10.98 10.87 -66.90
N ASP A 2 -11.35 11.48 -67.97
CA ASP A 2 -11.47 12.96 -68.09
C ASP A 2 -12.78 13.53 -67.51
N THR A 3 -13.70 12.67 -67.11
CA THR A 3 -14.97 13.04 -66.47
C THR A 3 -14.95 12.97 -64.94
N LEU A 4 -13.82 12.60 -64.32
CA LEU A 4 -13.70 12.49 -62.88
C LEU A 4 -13.14 13.79 -62.31
N ASN A 5 -13.97 14.54 -61.57
CA ASN A 5 -13.56 15.72 -60.82
C ASN A 5 -12.81 15.29 -59.55
N LEU A 6 -11.57 14.83 -59.72
CA LEU A 6 -10.70 14.50 -58.61
C LEU A 6 -10.09 15.78 -58.04
N GLY A 7 -10.36 16.06 -56.80
CA GLY A 7 -9.74 17.15 -56.07
C GLY A 7 -8.22 17.01 -56.07
N ARG A 8 -7.50 18.07 -56.50
CA ARG A 8 -6.03 18.13 -56.43
C ARG A 8 -5.62 18.75 -55.09
N THR A 9 -4.86 18.02 -54.28
CA THR A 9 -4.33 18.55 -53.03
C THR A 9 -2.83 18.30 -52.94
N LYS A 10 -2.12 19.21 -52.28
CA LYS A 10 -0.72 19.02 -51.90
C LYS A 10 -0.56 18.19 -50.64
N PHE A 11 -1.68 17.85 -49.99
CA PHE A 11 -1.68 16.97 -48.82
C PHE A 11 -1.21 15.57 -49.24
N PRO A 12 -0.25 14.95 -48.48
CA PRO A 12 0.22 13.61 -48.80
C PRO A 12 -0.89 12.59 -48.58
N MET A 13 -1.08 11.67 -49.50
CA MET A 13 -2.10 10.59 -49.42
C MET A 13 -1.89 9.63 -48.26
N ARG A 14 -0.66 9.51 -47.77
CA ARG A 14 -0.30 8.68 -46.61
C ARG A 14 0.42 9.56 -45.60
N GLY A 15 0.00 9.47 -44.34
CA GLY A 15 0.57 10.26 -43.23
C GLY A 15 2.06 10.00 -42.98
N LYS A 16 2.53 8.75 -43.18
CA LYS A 16 3.90 8.31 -42.82
C LYS A 16 4.33 8.86 -41.46
N LEU A 17 3.44 8.73 -40.46
CA LEU A 17 3.56 9.36 -39.14
C LEU A 17 4.94 9.21 -38.49
N PRO A 18 5.60 8.04 -38.47
CA PRO A 18 6.92 7.91 -37.83
C PRO A 18 7.98 8.87 -38.36
N VAL A 19 7.85 9.30 -39.63
CA VAL A 19 8.78 10.25 -40.28
C VAL A 19 8.29 11.69 -40.12
N THR A 20 7.01 11.93 -40.44
CA THR A 20 6.44 13.29 -40.46
C THR A 20 6.27 13.88 -39.07
N GLU A 21 6.03 13.09 -38.07
CA GLU A 21 5.94 13.53 -36.64
C GLU A 21 7.30 14.04 -36.19
N ALA A 22 8.37 13.26 -36.32
CA ALA A 22 9.71 13.67 -35.93
C ALA A 22 10.15 14.98 -36.60
N GLN A 23 9.84 15.14 -37.89
CA GLN A 23 10.11 16.39 -38.61
C GLN A 23 9.32 17.60 -38.08
N ARG A 24 8.05 17.38 -37.69
CA ARG A 24 7.22 18.43 -37.09
C ARG A 24 7.68 18.81 -35.69
N GLU A 25 8.04 17.84 -34.85
CA GLU A 25 8.58 18.08 -33.54
C GLU A 25 9.86 18.92 -33.63
N GLN A 26 10.76 18.58 -34.53
CA GLN A 26 11.98 19.36 -34.78
C GLN A 26 11.63 20.79 -35.17
N LEU A 27 10.69 21.00 -36.11
CA LEU A 27 10.25 22.33 -36.52
C LEU A 27 9.62 23.12 -35.36
N TRP A 28 8.87 22.47 -34.47
CA TRP A 28 8.29 23.14 -33.33
C TRP A 28 9.35 23.57 -32.31
N GLU A 29 10.39 22.80 -32.12
CA GLU A 29 11.51 23.13 -31.25
C GLU A 29 12.36 24.26 -31.83
N GLU A 30 12.76 24.18 -33.11
CA GLU A 30 13.54 25.22 -33.82
C GLU A 30 12.81 26.57 -33.82
N ASN A 31 11.50 26.57 -34.03
CA ASN A 31 10.68 27.78 -34.02
C ASN A 31 10.16 28.19 -32.64
N LYS A 32 10.54 27.50 -31.55
CA LYS A 32 10.13 27.79 -30.19
C LYS A 32 8.61 27.96 -30.04
N VAL A 33 7.85 27.02 -30.61
CA VAL A 33 6.38 27.13 -30.73
C VAL A 33 5.69 27.22 -29.35
N TYR A 34 6.21 26.54 -28.35
CA TYR A 34 5.69 26.63 -27.00
C TYR A 34 5.84 28.04 -26.42
N GLU A 35 7.02 28.62 -26.48
CA GLU A 35 7.34 29.95 -25.97
C GLU A 35 6.57 31.03 -26.72
N LEU A 36 6.48 30.93 -28.04
CA LEU A 36 5.67 31.84 -28.86
C LEU A 36 4.21 31.83 -28.45
N ARG A 37 3.65 30.65 -28.20
CA ARG A 37 2.27 30.49 -27.69
C ARG A 37 2.07 31.12 -26.31
N GLN A 38 3.02 30.97 -25.38
CA GLN A 38 2.98 31.66 -24.11
C GLN A 38 3.03 33.17 -24.24
N LYS A 39 3.90 33.68 -25.11
CA LYS A 39 4.04 35.10 -25.44
C LYS A 39 2.78 35.70 -26.08
N LEU A 40 2.18 35.02 -27.05
CA LEU A 40 0.93 35.45 -27.71
C LEU A 40 -0.26 35.55 -26.76
N ASN A 41 -0.21 34.79 -25.64
CA ASN A 41 -1.25 34.79 -24.63
C ASN A 41 -0.85 35.59 -23.36
N GLU A 42 0.21 36.36 -23.43
CA GLU A 42 0.61 37.24 -22.33
C GLU A 42 -0.49 38.28 -22.03
N GLY A 43 -0.73 38.52 -20.73
CA GLY A 43 -1.81 39.41 -20.28
C GLY A 43 -3.24 38.79 -20.29
N LYS A 44 -3.41 37.61 -20.87
CA LYS A 44 -4.70 36.90 -20.82
C LYS A 44 -4.90 36.15 -19.52
N PRO A 45 -6.14 35.76 -19.17
CA PRO A 45 -6.39 34.94 -18.00
C PRO A 45 -5.51 33.67 -17.97
N THR A 46 -4.92 33.37 -16.83
CA THR A 46 -4.03 32.23 -16.68
C THR A 46 -4.82 30.96 -16.35
N PHE A 47 -4.49 29.87 -17.02
CA PHE A 47 -4.96 28.53 -16.72
C PHE A 47 -3.75 27.63 -16.45
N VAL A 48 -3.59 27.18 -15.21
CA VAL A 48 -2.52 26.27 -14.79
C VAL A 48 -3.07 24.87 -14.63
N LEU A 49 -2.52 23.92 -15.40
CA LEU A 49 -2.74 22.50 -15.19
C LEU A 49 -1.49 21.92 -14.53
N HIS A 50 -1.61 21.58 -13.25
CA HIS A 50 -0.51 20.96 -12.51
C HIS A 50 -0.19 19.57 -13.04
N ASP A 51 1.10 19.27 -13.18
CA ASP A 51 1.54 17.93 -13.57
C ASP A 51 1.69 17.04 -12.34
N GLY A 52 0.97 15.90 -12.32
CA GLY A 52 1.30 14.82 -11.40
C GLY A 52 2.61 14.17 -11.87
N PRO A 53 3.68 14.28 -11.08
CA PRO A 53 5.00 13.91 -11.57
C PRO A 53 5.14 12.39 -11.69
N PRO A 54 5.59 11.86 -12.83
CA PRO A 54 5.94 10.46 -12.95
C PRO A 54 7.18 10.15 -12.12
N TYR A 55 7.32 8.89 -11.71
CA TYR A 55 8.54 8.40 -11.08
C TYR A 55 9.72 8.43 -12.07
N ALA A 56 10.87 8.93 -11.61
CA ALA A 56 12.12 8.92 -12.37
C ALA A 56 12.78 7.52 -12.34
N ASN A 57 12.05 6.52 -12.83
CA ASN A 57 12.49 5.13 -12.82
C ASN A 57 11.97 4.36 -14.04
N GLY A 58 12.88 3.87 -14.88
CA GLY A 58 12.56 3.03 -16.03
C GLY A 58 11.97 3.77 -17.23
N ASN A 59 11.44 2.99 -18.18
CA ASN A 59 10.83 3.49 -19.41
C ASN A 59 9.42 4.01 -19.14
N ILE A 60 8.97 4.94 -20.00
CA ILE A 60 7.56 5.29 -20.03
C ILE A 60 6.73 4.10 -20.55
N HIS A 61 5.49 4.04 -20.16
CA HIS A 61 4.51 3.05 -20.59
C HIS A 61 3.22 3.73 -21.05
N ILE A 62 2.26 2.96 -21.56
CA ILE A 62 1.01 3.49 -22.11
C ILE A 62 0.23 4.38 -21.14
N GLY A 63 0.27 4.09 -19.84
CA GLY A 63 -0.35 4.93 -18.81
C GLY A 63 0.27 6.33 -18.73
N HIS A 64 1.61 6.42 -18.82
CA HIS A 64 2.31 7.70 -18.94
C HIS A 64 1.93 8.45 -20.19
N ALA A 65 1.88 7.77 -21.35
CA ALA A 65 1.48 8.36 -22.62
C ALA A 65 0.05 8.91 -22.56
N MET A 66 -0.90 8.12 -22.05
CA MET A 66 -2.30 8.54 -21.88
C MET A 66 -2.41 9.79 -20.98
N ASN A 67 -1.72 9.80 -19.85
CA ASN A 67 -1.73 10.92 -18.91
C ASN A 67 -1.19 12.21 -19.55
N LYS A 68 0.00 12.15 -20.15
CA LYS A 68 0.67 13.31 -20.73
C LYS A 68 -0.04 13.85 -21.98
N ILE A 69 -0.51 12.98 -22.85
CA ILE A 69 -1.24 13.38 -24.06
C ILE A 69 -2.60 14.01 -23.71
N SER A 70 -3.32 13.44 -22.72
CA SER A 70 -4.60 14.01 -22.26
C SER A 70 -4.41 15.41 -21.66
N LYS A 71 -3.34 15.63 -20.90
CA LYS A 71 -2.99 16.95 -20.38
C LYS A 71 -2.61 17.92 -21.50
N ASP A 72 -1.85 17.47 -22.50
CA ASP A 72 -1.47 18.30 -23.64
C ASP A 72 -2.69 18.75 -24.44
N PHE A 73 -3.72 17.91 -24.63
CA PHE A 73 -4.99 18.32 -25.22
C PHE A 73 -5.65 19.47 -24.45
N ILE A 74 -5.70 19.38 -23.14
CA ILE A 74 -6.31 20.42 -22.29
C ILE A 74 -5.50 21.72 -22.40
N VAL A 75 -4.19 21.65 -22.28
CA VAL A 75 -3.29 22.81 -22.35
C VAL A 75 -3.36 23.51 -23.70
N ARG A 76 -3.36 22.75 -24.80
CA ARG A 76 -3.51 23.30 -26.18
C ARG A 76 -4.88 23.92 -26.36
N TYR A 77 -5.95 23.22 -25.96
CA TYR A 77 -7.31 23.74 -26.06
C TYR A 77 -7.46 25.06 -25.30
N LYS A 78 -7.02 25.13 -24.06
CA LYS A 78 -7.08 26.36 -23.25
C LYS A 78 -6.28 27.49 -23.87
N SER A 79 -5.08 27.19 -24.37
CA SER A 79 -4.24 28.19 -25.06
C SER A 79 -4.92 28.74 -26.32
N MET A 80 -5.55 27.90 -27.15
CA MET A 80 -6.31 28.31 -28.32
C MET A 80 -7.61 29.06 -27.97
N SER A 81 -8.18 28.77 -26.79
CA SER A 81 -9.38 29.44 -26.28
C SER A 81 -9.09 30.78 -25.58
N GLY A 82 -7.88 31.32 -25.71
CA GLY A 82 -7.56 32.64 -25.20
C GLY A 82 -7.03 32.69 -23.76
N TYR A 83 -6.52 31.60 -23.25
CA TYR A 83 -5.84 31.57 -21.96
C TYR A 83 -4.32 31.50 -22.10
N ARG A 84 -3.59 32.13 -21.18
CA ARG A 84 -2.19 31.80 -20.98
C ARG A 84 -2.15 30.47 -20.21
N ALA A 85 -1.76 29.39 -20.87
CA ALA A 85 -1.76 28.04 -20.32
C ALA A 85 -0.34 27.48 -20.22
N PRO A 86 0.47 27.88 -19.23
CA PRO A 86 1.78 27.31 -18.99
C PRO A 86 1.64 25.85 -18.51
N TYR A 87 2.54 25.00 -18.96
CA TYR A 87 2.65 23.62 -18.52
C TYR A 87 4.10 23.33 -18.12
N VAL A 88 4.33 23.15 -16.82
CA VAL A 88 5.62 22.80 -16.24
C VAL A 88 5.59 21.33 -15.89
N PRO A 89 6.30 20.46 -16.63
CA PRO A 89 6.39 19.05 -16.29
C PRO A 89 7.22 18.86 -15.01
N GLY A 90 7.00 17.77 -14.30
CA GLY A 90 7.75 17.42 -13.11
C GLY A 90 8.10 15.95 -13.02
N TRP A 91 9.01 15.61 -12.12
CA TRP A 91 9.37 14.23 -11.78
C TRP A 91 9.46 14.03 -10.29
N ASP A 92 8.94 12.87 -9.86
CA ASP A 92 9.20 12.30 -8.53
C ASP A 92 10.54 11.55 -8.60
N THR A 93 11.49 12.01 -7.81
CA THR A 93 12.90 11.60 -7.90
C THR A 93 13.44 10.99 -6.62
N HIS A 94 12.55 10.63 -5.68
CA HIS A 94 12.90 10.01 -4.40
C HIS A 94 12.22 8.66 -4.20
N GLY A 95 12.73 7.91 -3.22
CA GLY A 95 12.05 6.80 -2.61
C GLY A 95 12.53 5.42 -3.01
N LEU A 96 11.86 4.44 -2.45
CA LEU A 96 12.23 3.02 -2.48
C LEU A 96 12.43 2.43 -3.89
N PRO A 97 11.65 2.77 -4.93
CA PRO A 97 11.87 2.21 -6.27
C PRO A 97 13.26 2.54 -6.87
N ILE A 98 13.80 3.72 -6.59
CA ILE A 98 15.13 4.12 -7.05
C ILE A 98 16.22 3.36 -6.27
N GLU A 99 16.10 3.31 -4.94
CA GLU A 99 17.01 2.56 -4.07
C GLU A 99 17.04 1.07 -4.43
N HIS A 100 15.87 0.48 -4.66
CA HIS A 100 15.73 -0.92 -5.05
C HIS A 100 16.39 -1.21 -6.40
N GLN A 101 16.27 -0.30 -7.37
CA GLN A 101 16.92 -0.45 -8.66
C GLN A 101 18.45 -0.42 -8.55
N LEU A 102 18.99 0.44 -7.71
CA LEU A 102 20.43 0.47 -7.43
C LEU A 102 20.89 -0.82 -6.75
N THR A 103 20.14 -1.31 -5.77
CA THR A 103 20.43 -2.58 -5.11
C THR A 103 20.41 -3.75 -6.11
N LYS A 104 19.43 -3.80 -7.01
CA LYS A 104 19.40 -4.77 -8.13
C LYS A 104 20.60 -4.65 -9.07
N SER A 105 21.15 -3.46 -9.22
CA SER A 105 22.33 -3.19 -10.02
C SER A 105 23.66 -3.51 -9.30
N GLY A 106 23.60 -4.07 -8.09
CA GLY A 106 24.76 -4.56 -7.33
C GLY A 106 25.33 -3.58 -6.31
N TYR A 107 24.69 -2.43 -6.10
CA TYR A 107 25.09 -1.50 -5.04
C TYR A 107 24.52 -1.96 -3.69
N ASP A 108 25.36 -2.06 -2.69
CA ASP A 108 24.99 -2.45 -1.32
C ASP A 108 25.06 -1.22 -0.41
N ARG A 109 23.89 -0.66 -0.04
CA ARG A 109 23.82 0.53 0.82
C ARG A 109 24.47 0.33 2.19
N LYS A 110 24.56 -0.95 2.68
CA LYS A 110 25.19 -1.27 3.97
C LYS A 110 26.73 -1.16 3.93
N LYS A 111 27.32 -1.16 2.73
CA LYS A 111 28.77 -1.05 2.51
C LYS A 111 29.22 0.35 2.08
N MET A 112 28.30 1.29 2.00
CA MET A 112 28.53 2.65 1.54
C MET A 112 28.15 3.66 2.62
N SER A 113 28.71 4.85 2.56
CA SER A 113 28.20 5.97 3.36
C SER A 113 26.82 6.40 2.83
N LEU A 114 26.01 6.98 3.71
CA LEU A 114 24.69 7.49 3.35
C LEU A 114 24.78 8.55 2.22
N THR A 115 25.80 9.40 2.25
CA THR A 115 26.00 10.43 1.24
C THR A 115 26.31 9.83 -0.12
N GLU A 116 27.25 8.88 -0.20
CA GLU A 116 27.60 8.21 -1.46
C GLU A 116 26.38 7.49 -2.07
N PHE A 117 25.59 6.80 -1.27
CA PHE A 117 24.39 6.12 -1.77
C PHE A 117 23.32 7.11 -2.26
N ARG A 118 23.12 8.23 -1.55
CA ARG A 118 22.20 9.31 -1.98
C ARG A 118 22.66 9.96 -3.28
N ASP A 119 23.95 10.17 -3.46
CA ASP A 119 24.50 10.75 -4.70
C ASP A 119 24.27 9.79 -5.90
N LEU A 120 24.44 8.48 -5.70
CA LEU A 120 24.10 7.47 -6.71
C LEU A 120 22.60 7.47 -7.05
N CYS A 121 21.71 7.57 -6.06
CA CYS A 121 20.28 7.69 -6.27
C CYS A 121 19.94 8.93 -7.10
N ARG A 122 20.54 10.06 -6.78
CA ARG A 122 20.38 11.32 -7.51
C ARG A 122 20.85 11.20 -8.97
N GLU A 123 22.01 10.66 -9.18
CA GLU A 123 22.57 10.46 -10.53
C GLU A 123 21.69 9.54 -11.37
N TYR A 124 21.22 8.43 -10.79
CA TYR A 124 20.30 7.52 -11.43
C TYR A 124 19.00 8.24 -11.81
N ALA A 125 18.37 8.95 -10.87
CA ALA A 125 17.12 9.65 -11.10
C ALA A 125 17.25 10.68 -12.23
N LEU A 126 18.30 11.48 -12.24
CA LEU A 126 18.52 12.48 -13.30
C LEU A 126 18.69 11.83 -14.67
N LYS A 127 19.37 10.69 -14.79
CA LYS A 127 19.46 9.92 -16.04
C LYS A 127 18.09 9.45 -16.51
N GLN A 128 17.22 9.02 -15.59
CA GLN A 128 15.86 8.61 -15.95
C GLN A 128 14.98 9.80 -16.36
N VAL A 129 15.13 10.94 -15.70
CA VAL A 129 14.46 12.20 -16.09
C VAL A 129 14.79 12.55 -17.55
N ASP A 130 16.06 12.55 -17.94
CA ASP A 130 16.48 12.89 -19.30
C ASP A 130 15.92 11.90 -20.34
N LYS A 131 15.94 10.62 -20.01
CA LYS A 131 15.37 9.58 -20.87
C LYS A 131 13.87 9.76 -21.07
N GLN A 132 13.12 9.88 -19.99
CA GLN A 132 11.67 10.06 -20.04
C GLN A 132 11.28 11.40 -20.67
N ARG A 133 12.04 12.47 -20.46
CA ARG A 133 11.87 13.76 -21.15
C ARG A 133 11.93 13.59 -22.66
N THR A 134 12.92 12.87 -23.14
CA THR A 134 13.07 12.58 -24.59
C THR A 134 11.85 11.83 -25.12
N ASP A 135 11.39 10.82 -24.40
CA ASP A 135 10.22 10.03 -24.78
C ASP A 135 8.93 10.88 -24.79
N PHE A 136 8.72 11.74 -23.78
CA PHE A 136 7.55 12.62 -23.71
C PHE A 136 7.57 13.69 -24.81
N LYS A 137 8.73 14.24 -25.13
CA LYS A 137 8.88 15.15 -26.28
C LYS A 137 8.53 14.43 -27.60
N ARG A 138 8.94 13.15 -27.72
CA ARG A 138 8.60 12.32 -28.89
C ARG A 138 7.11 12.01 -29.02
N LEU A 139 6.34 12.05 -27.92
CA LEU A 139 4.87 11.99 -27.97
C LEU A 139 4.23 13.32 -28.42
N GLY A 140 5.01 14.34 -28.72
CA GLY A 140 4.55 15.67 -29.13
C GLY A 140 3.97 16.52 -28.00
N VAL A 141 4.20 16.14 -26.73
CA VAL A 141 3.71 16.89 -25.56
C VAL A 141 4.46 18.21 -25.44
N SER A 142 3.73 19.30 -25.38
CA SER A 142 4.24 20.67 -25.34
C SER A 142 4.33 21.18 -23.90
N GLY A 143 5.47 21.71 -23.48
CA GLY A 143 5.69 22.20 -22.11
C GLY A 143 7.05 22.83 -21.91
N GLU A 144 7.31 23.29 -20.68
CA GLU A 144 8.59 23.87 -20.23
C GLU A 144 9.58 22.74 -19.89
N TRP A 145 10.09 22.07 -20.90
CA TRP A 145 10.93 20.88 -20.74
C TRP A 145 12.34 21.17 -20.24
N ASP A 146 12.82 22.42 -20.41
CA ASP A 146 14.17 22.81 -20.02
C ASP A 146 14.25 23.17 -18.53
N HIS A 147 13.12 23.58 -17.94
CA HIS A 147 13.02 23.95 -16.53
C HIS A 147 11.87 23.18 -15.82
N PRO A 148 11.93 21.85 -15.79
CA PRO A 148 10.93 21.06 -15.06
C PRO A 148 11.10 21.28 -13.55
N TYR A 149 10.09 20.91 -12.76
CA TYR A 149 10.30 20.78 -11.32
C TYR A 149 10.73 19.34 -10.97
N LEU A 150 11.69 19.22 -10.07
CA LEU A 150 12.18 17.93 -9.59
C LEU A 150 12.02 17.89 -8.06
N THR A 151 11.48 16.82 -7.52
CA THR A 151 11.29 16.72 -6.07
C THR A 151 12.61 16.68 -5.29
N LEU A 152 13.73 16.34 -5.96
CA LEU A 152 15.09 16.40 -5.40
C LEU A 152 15.72 17.80 -5.39
N ASP A 153 15.06 18.82 -5.94
CA ASP A 153 15.59 20.18 -5.94
C ASP A 153 15.49 20.77 -4.54
N LYS A 154 16.56 21.46 -4.11
CA LYS A 154 16.65 22.00 -2.74
C LYS A 154 15.52 22.96 -2.39
N GLU A 155 15.08 23.75 -3.36
CA GLU A 155 13.97 24.69 -3.22
C GLU A 155 12.65 23.94 -3.01
N PHE A 156 12.46 22.81 -3.73
CA PHE A 156 11.30 21.95 -3.58
C PHE A 156 11.26 21.28 -2.21
N GLU A 157 12.38 20.68 -1.77
CA GLU A 157 12.52 20.09 -0.44
C GLU A 157 12.27 21.14 0.67
N ALA A 158 12.85 22.33 0.52
CA ALA A 158 12.64 23.41 1.48
C ALA A 158 11.17 23.87 1.55
N ALA A 159 10.45 23.89 0.42
CA ALA A 159 9.03 24.20 0.39
C ALA A 159 8.20 23.14 1.11
N GLN A 160 8.49 21.86 0.91
CA GLN A 160 7.84 20.75 1.62
C GLN A 160 8.04 20.86 3.15
N ILE A 161 9.27 21.14 3.61
CA ILE A 161 9.58 21.31 5.03
C ILE A 161 8.80 22.49 5.63
N ARG A 162 8.66 23.61 4.90
CA ARG A 162 7.85 24.75 5.36
C ARG A 162 6.38 24.39 5.53
N VAL A 163 5.79 23.68 4.53
CA VAL A 163 4.41 23.22 4.59
C VAL A 163 4.21 22.25 5.76
N PHE A 164 5.14 21.31 5.96
CA PHE A 164 5.12 20.39 7.10
C PHE A 164 5.16 21.16 8.45
N GLY A 165 5.99 22.22 8.53
CA GLY A 165 6.02 23.10 9.69
C GLY A 165 4.69 23.82 9.97
N GLU A 166 3.93 24.20 8.93
CA GLU A 166 2.59 24.78 9.10
C GLU A 166 1.58 23.76 9.65
N PHE A 167 1.66 22.48 9.27
CA PHE A 167 0.86 21.43 9.92
C PHE A 167 1.19 21.30 11.40
N ALA A 168 2.48 21.32 11.76
CA ALA A 168 2.91 21.28 13.16
C ALA A 168 2.35 22.45 13.97
N LYS A 169 2.46 23.70 13.45
CA LYS A 169 1.92 24.91 14.11
C LYS A 169 0.42 24.84 14.34
N LYS A 170 -0.32 24.18 13.44
CA LYS A 170 -1.77 23.99 13.56
C LYS A 170 -2.16 22.82 14.46
N GLY A 171 -1.21 22.12 15.08
CA GLY A 171 -1.46 20.95 15.92
C GLY A 171 -1.98 19.72 15.17
N LEU A 172 -1.76 19.67 13.84
CA LEU A 172 -2.22 18.55 13.00
C LEU A 172 -1.21 17.40 12.94
N LEU A 173 0.00 17.59 13.46
CA LEU A 173 1.01 16.54 13.57
C LEU A 173 1.05 15.99 14.99
N TYR A 174 0.99 14.68 15.07
CA TYR A 174 1.14 13.94 16.32
C TYR A 174 1.88 12.64 16.07
N GLN A 175 2.49 12.09 17.10
CA GLN A 175 3.13 10.78 17.04
C GLN A 175 2.21 9.74 17.71
N ALA A 176 1.95 8.64 17.00
CA ALA A 176 1.16 7.53 17.51
C ALA A 176 1.69 6.21 16.96
N LYS A 177 1.34 5.11 17.64
CA LYS A 177 1.55 3.75 17.12
C LYS A 177 0.38 3.39 16.22
N LYS A 178 0.67 2.81 15.05
CA LYS A 178 -0.29 2.28 14.10
C LYS A 178 0.35 1.12 13.34
N PRO A 179 -0.35 0.01 13.07
CA PRO A 179 0.13 -1.01 12.13
C PRO A 179 0.39 -0.40 10.76
N VAL A 180 1.47 -0.79 10.12
CA VAL A 180 1.84 -0.36 8.76
C VAL A 180 2.33 -1.57 7.97
N TYR A 181 2.15 -1.56 6.66
CA TYR A 181 2.83 -2.51 5.80
C TYR A 181 4.33 -2.35 5.93
N TRP A 182 5.03 -3.46 6.11
CA TRP A 182 6.46 -3.47 6.35
C TRP A 182 7.17 -4.46 5.43
N SER A 183 8.18 -3.99 4.72
CA SER A 183 9.08 -4.83 3.94
C SER A 183 10.32 -5.17 4.78
N TRP A 184 10.41 -6.40 5.24
CA TRP A 184 11.57 -6.88 5.98
C TRP A 184 12.86 -6.91 5.14
N SER A 185 12.76 -7.12 3.82
CA SER A 185 13.91 -7.12 2.91
C SER A 185 14.43 -5.71 2.61
N SER A 186 13.55 -4.71 2.59
CA SER A 186 13.91 -3.30 2.39
C SER A 186 14.10 -2.55 3.71
N GLU A 187 13.73 -3.17 4.84
CA GLU A 187 13.78 -2.56 6.18
C GLU A 187 13.02 -1.21 6.21
N SER A 188 11.83 -1.19 5.59
CA SER A 188 11.06 0.04 5.41
C SER A 188 9.56 -0.21 5.49
N ALA A 189 8.81 0.79 5.96
CA ALA A 189 7.37 0.85 5.80
C ALA A 189 7.01 1.04 4.31
N LEU A 190 5.86 0.50 3.92
CA LEU A 190 5.32 0.61 2.56
C LEU A 190 4.01 1.39 2.59
N ALA A 191 3.77 2.18 1.53
CA ALA A 191 2.44 2.68 1.22
C ALA A 191 1.57 1.53 0.66
N GLU A 192 0.25 1.63 0.81
CA GLU A 192 -0.68 0.62 0.30
C GLU A 192 -0.50 0.36 -1.21
N ALA A 193 -0.23 1.42 -1.99
CA ALA A 193 0.01 1.31 -3.43
C ALA A 193 1.32 0.57 -3.81
N GLU A 194 2.21 0.34 -2.87
CA GLU A 194 3.48 -0.38 -3.07
C GLU A 194 3.37 -1.87 -2.72
N VAL A 195 2.20 -2.30 -2.19
CA VAL A 195 1.95 -3.68 -1.79
C VAL A 195 1.43 -4.47 -2.99
N GLU A 196 2.09 -5.58 -3.29
CA GLU A 196 1.66 -6.54 -4.30
C GLU A 196 1.22 -7.84 -3.61
N TYR A 197 0.04 -8.34 -3.98
CA TYR A 197 -0.50 -9.58 -3.44
C TYR A 197 -0.19 -10.75 -4.35
N HIS A 198 0.35 -11.82 -3.76
CA HIS A 198 0.66 -13.07 -4.45
C HIS A 198 0.13 -14.25 -3.62
N ASP A 199 -0.28 -15.31 -4.32
CA ASP A 199 -0.61 -16.55 -3.65
C ASP A 199 0.64 -17.19 -3.03
N VAL A 200 0.58 -17.47 -1.74
CA VAL A 200 1.67 -18.08 -0.98
C VAL A 200 1.18 -19.26 -0.16
N VAL A 201 2.06 -20.23 0.07
CA VAL A 201 1.80 -21.33 1.00
C VAL A 201 2.29 -20.89 2.38
N ALA A 202 1.34 -20.63 3.29
CA ALA A 202 1.63 -20.27 4.67
C ALA A 202 1.59 -21.50 5.59
N LYS A 203 2.48 -21.53 6.58
CA LYS A 203 2.39 -22.48 7.69
C LYS A 203 1.36 -21.96 8.67
N THR A 204 0.36 -22.78 8.99
CA THR A 204 -0.65 -22.48 10.00
C THR A 204 -0.38 -23.27 11.27
N ALA A 205 -0.85 -22.76 12.39
CA ALA A 205 -0.73 -23.46 13.67
C ALA A 205 -2.07 -23.45 14.43
N PHE A 206 -2.37 -24.59 15.05
CA PHE A 206 -3.35 -24.68 16.12
C PHE A 206 -2.60 -24.74 17.45
N PHE A 207 -3.05 -24.00 18.43
CA PHE A 207 -2.51 -24.05 19.78
C PHE A 207 -3.64 -23.84 20.79
N VAL A 208 -3.37 -24.11 22.05
CA VAL A 208 -4.36 -23.99 23.09
C VAL A 208 -3.93 -22.99 24.15
N GLU A 209 -4.88 -22.25 24.66
CA GLU A 209 -4.71 -21.31 25.76
C GLU A 209 -5.60 -21.74 26.96
N GLN A 210 -4.98 -21.99 28.07
CA GLN A 210 -5.69 -22.42 29.27
C GLN A 210 -6.52 -21.29 29.86
N ILE A 211 -7.76 -21.55 30.23
CA ILE A 211 -8.59 -20.62 30.99
C ILE A 211 -7.95 -20.38 32.38
N LYS A 212 -7.76 -19.11 32.71
CA LYS A 212 -7.25 -18.64 33.99
C LYS A 212 -8.38 -18.10 34.86
N ASP A 213 -9.22 -17.25 34.33
CA ASP A 213 -10.47 -16.80 34.94
C ASP A 213 -11.62 -16.99 33.95
N GLY A 214 -12.40 -18.01 34.16
CA GLY A 214 -13.60 -18.35 33.41
C GLY A 214 -14.89 -17.74 33.94
N LYS A 215 -14.79 -16.75 34.83
CA LYS A 215 -15.93 -16.04 35.46
C LYS A 215 -17.01 -16.98 36.07
N GLY A 216 -16.57 -18.10 36.58
CA GLY A 216 -17.47 -19.12 37.17
C GLY A 216 -18.28 -19.92 36.12
N ARG A 217 -18.01 -19.75 34.84
CA ARG A 217 -18.68 -20.43 33.73
C ARG A 217 -17.78 -21.54 33.14
N LEU A 218 -16.46 -21.29 33.08
CA LEU A 218 -15.46 -22.27 32.63
C LEU A 218 -14.43 -22.51 33.75
N ASP A 219 -14.01 -23.76 33.91
CA ASP A 219 -12.99 -24.18 34.87
C ASP A 219 -11.57 -24.12 34.25
N ASN A 220 -10.54 -24.19 35.10
CA ASN A 220 -9.14 -24.13 34.67
C ASN A 220 -8.65 -25.38 33.92
N ASP A 221 -9.47 -26.44 33.82
CA ASP A 221 -9.23 -27.61 32.97
C ASP A 221 -9.74 -27.40 31.53
N THR A 222 -10.23 -26.18 31.23
CA THR A 222 -10.76 -25.77 29.94
C THR A 222 -9.72 -24.93 29.16
N TYR A 223 -9.63 -25.17 27.85
CA TYR A 223 -8.68 -24.53 26.93
C TYR A 223 -9.40 -23.96 25.75
N LEU A 224 -9.07 -22.76 25.32
CA LEU A 224 -9.49 -22.20 24.06
C LEU A 224 -8.58 -22.74 22.94
N VAL A 225 -9.17 -23.28 21.87
CA VAL A 225 -8.40 -23.73 20.69
C VAL A 225 -8.28 -22.56 19.72
N VAL A 226 -7.09 -22.04 19.56
CA VAL A 226 -6.81 -20.89 18.72
C VAL A 226 -6.11 -21.33 17.45
N TRP A 227 -6.42 -20.68 16.35
CA TRP A 227 -5.78 -20.92 15.05
C TRP A 227 -5.20 -19.63 14.48
N THR A 228 -4.03 -19.74 13.88
CA THR A 228 -3.37 -18.62 13.21
C THR A 228 -2.69 -19.03 11.90
N THR A 229 -2.69 -18.12 10.93
CA THR A 229 -1.89 -18.21 9.70
C THR A 229 -0.52 -17.56 9.84
N THR A 230 -0.27 -16.89 10.96
CA THR A 230 0.96 -16.13 11.24
C THR A 230 1.56 -16.52 12.60
N PRO A 231 2.04 -17.78 12.76
CA PRO A 231 2.49 -18.28 14.09
C PRO A 231 3.65 -17.50 14.71
N TRP A 232 4.42 -16.76 13.90
CA TRP A 232 5.51 -15.90 14.41
C TRP A 232 5.00 -14.69 15.20
N THR A 233 3.72 -14.31 15.11
CA THR A 233 3.14 -13.20 15.89
C THR A 233 2.64 -13.61 17.28
N VAL A 234 2.61 -14.91 17.58
CA VAL A 234 2.15 -15.43 18.89
C VAL A 234 2.92 -14.81 20.07
N PRO A 235 4.26 -14.51 20.01
CA PRO A 235 4.93 -13.80 21.11
C PRO A 235 4.33 -12.45 21.48
N ALA A 236 3.62 -11.83 20.55
CA ALA A 236 2.95 -10.53 20.71
C ALA A 236 1.45 -10.66 21.01
N SER A 237 0.94 -11.87 21.30
CA SER A 237 -0.45 -12.08 21.65
C SER A 237 -0.82 -11.32 22.92
N GLU A 238 -1.92 -10.57 22.86
CA GLU A 238 -2.48 -9.83 24.00
C GLU A 238 -3.93 -10.24 24.30
N ALA A 239 -4.58 -10.94 23.34
CA ALA A 239 -5.97 -11.35 23.49
C ALA A 239 -6.36 -12.49 22.54
N VAL A 240 -7.54 -13.05 22.81
CA VAL A 240 -8.32 -13.91 21.90
C VAL A 240 -9.61 -13.19 21.53
N ALA A 241 -9.85 -13.02 20.23
CA ALA A 241 -11.09 -12.47 19.72
C ALA A 241 -12.10 -13.57 19.42
N VAL A 242 -13.36 -13.35 19.83
CA VAL A 242 -14.50 -14.25 19.59
C VAL A 242 -15.67 -13.47 19.01
N ASN A 243 -16.52 -14.12 18.19
CA ASN A 243 -17.71 -13.46 17.67
C ASN A 243 -18.85 -13.50 18.71
N PRO A 244 -19.44 -12.35 19.05
CA PRO A 244 -20.50 -12.32 20.08
C PRO A 244 -21.73 -13.16 19.76
N LYS A 245 -21.99 -13.42 18.47
CA LYS A 245 -23.21 -14.08 17.96
C LYS A 245 -23.03 -15.57 17.70
N PHE A 246 -21.80 -16.07 17.81
CA PHE A 246 -21.54 -17.50 17.59
C PHE A 246 -21.81 -18.30 18.85
N ASP A 247 -22.27 -19.55 18.62
CA ASP A 247 -22.31 -20.59 19.60
C ASP A 247 -20.96 -21.30 19.66
N TYR A 248 -20.44 -21.49 20.84
CA TYR A 248 -19.18 -22.17 21.14
C TYR A 248 -19.46 -23.43 21.96
N SER A 249 -18.99 -24.56 21.46
CA SER A 249 -19.08 -25.84 22.14
C SER A 249 -17.90 -26.03 23.08
N VAL A 250 -18.17 -26.46 24.31
CA VAL A 250 -17.16 -27.01 25.23
C VAL A 250 -17.10 -28.50 25.00
N VAL A 251 -15.96 -28.98 24.49
CA VAL A 251 -15.79 -30.35 24.03
C VAL A 251 -14.80 -31.08 24.92
N LYS A 252 -15.14 -32.31 25.29
CA LYS A 252 -14.23 -33.25 26.01
C LYS A 252 -13.94 -34.44 25.10
N PRO A 253 -12.73 -34.55 24.51
CA PRO A 253 -12.33 -35.75 23.77
C PRO A 253 -12.20 -36.96 24.69
N ALA A 254 -12.52 -38.17 24.21
CA ALA A 254 -12.45 -39.40 25.00
C ALA A 254 -11.04 -39.78 25.47
N ASN A 255 -10.04 -39.31 24.74
CA ASN A 255 -8.61 -39.58 24.98
C ASN A 255 -7.86 -38.42 25.67
N ASP A 256 -8.58 -37.39 26.16
CA ASP A 256 -7.99 -36.22 26.85
C ASP A 256 -8.86 -35.80 28.02
N ASP A 257 -8.23 -35.55 29.19
CA ASP A 257 -8.97 -35.11 30.38
C ASP A 257 -9.33 -33.62 30.34
N ARG A 258 -8.74 -32.86 29.42
CA ARG A 258 -9.00 -31.44 29.22
C ARG A 258 -10.29 -31.20 28.42
N LYS A 259 -10.87 -30.02 28.63
CA LYS A 259 -11.98 -29.52 27.83
C LYS A 259 -11.49 -28.46 26.86
N PHE A 260 -12.10 -28.39 25.69
CA PHE A 260 -11.71 -27.47 24.61
C PHE A 260 -12.90 -26.66 24.14
N VAL A 261 -12.70 -25.35 23.95
CA VAL A 261 -13.72 -24.44 23.41
C VAL A 261 -13.40 -24.17 21.93
N VAL A 262 -14.42 -24.37 21.08
CA VAL A 262 -14.37 -24.11 19.64
C VAL A 262 -15.74 -23.63 19.16
N ALA A 263 -15.79 -22.88 18.05
CA ALA A 263 -17.08 -22.53 17.45
C ALA A 263 -17.83 -23.80 16.99
N THR A 264 -19.10 -23.91 17.36
CA THR A 264 -19.93 -25.10 17.12
C THR A 264 -19.99 -25.46 15.62
N ASP A 265 -20.14 -24.49 14.75
CA ASP A 265 -20.18 -24.70 13.29
C ASP A 265 -18.88 -25.26 12.69
N LEU A 266 -17.77 -25.17 13.42
CA LEU A 266 -16.46 -25.67 12.96
C LEU A 266 -16.05 -26.99 13.62
N LEU A 267 -16.82 -27.46 14.64
CA LEU A 267 -16.45 -28.56 15.49
C LEU A 267 -16.14 -29.85 14.72
N GLU A 268 -17.01 -30.29 13.81
CA GLU A 268 -16.82 -31.54 13.07
C GLU A 268 -15.50 -31.56 12.27
N LYS A 269 -15.27 -30.46 11.50
CA LYS A 269 -14.06 -30.30 10.70
C LYS A 269 -12.79 -30.23 11.55
N LEU A 270 -12.93 -29.66 12.74
CA LEU A 270 -11.82 -29.49 13.65
C LEU A 270 -11.50 -30.80 14.39
N ALA A 271 -12.52 -31.55 14.81
CA ALA A 271 -12.37 -32.85 15.43
C ALA A 271 -11.60 -33.83 14.52
N GLU A 272 -11.93 -33.87 13.23
CA GLU A 272 -11.19 -34.65 12.25
C GLU A 272 -9.71 -34.23 12.16
N LYS A 273 -9.43 -32.92 12.10
CA LYS A 273 -8.05 -32.40 12.01
C LYS A 273 -7.21 -32.63 13.27
N LEU A 274 -7.85 -32.59 14.44
CA LEU A 274 -7.19 -32.76 15.75
C LEU A 274 -7.16 -34.24 16.20
N GLY A 275 -7.77 -35.15 15.44
CA GLY A 275 -7.81 -36.57 15.76
C GLY A 275 -8.72 -36.89 16.93
N TRP A 276 -9.79 -36.13 17.14
CA TRP A 276 -10.83 -36.40 18.12
C TRP A 276 -11.85 -37.37 17.51
N GLU A 277 -11.55 -38.68 17.56
CA GLU A 277 -12.43 -39.70 16.97
C GLU A 277 -13.75 -39.83 17.77
N ASP A 278 -13.67 -39.77 19.10
CA ASP A 278 -14.82 -39.72 19.99
C ASP A 278 -14.70 -38.51 20.93
N TYR A 279 -15.76 -37.75 21.06
CA TYR A 279 -15.83 -36.60 21.95
C TYR A 279 -17.26 -36.39 22.49
N GLU A 280 -17.37 -35.75 23.64
CA GLU A 280 -18.62 -35.28 24.21
C GLU A 280 -18.68 -33.76 24.21
N VAL A 281 -19.81 -33.18 23.78
CA VAL A 281 -20.09 -31.76 23.98
C VAL A 281 -20.71 -31.61 25.35
N VAL A 282 -19.96 -31.04 26.27
CA VAL A 282 -20.35 -30.97 27.70
C VAL A 282 -21.06 -29.68 28.04
N ASP A 283 -20.90 -28.64 27.25
CA ASP A 283 -21.59 -27.36 27.44
C ASP A 283 -21.59 -26.52 26.13
N HIS A 284 -22.44 -25.48 26.11
CA HIS A 284 -22.52 -24.46 25.05
C HIS A 284 -22.49 -23.07 25.66
N LEU A 285 -21.85 -22.13 24.96
CA LEU A 285 -21.68 -20.74 25.35
C LEU A 285 -21.87 -19.83 24.13
N MET A 286 -22.68 -18.80 24.29
CA MET A 286 -22.64 -17.72 23.31
C MET A 286 -21.35 -16.92 23.46
N GLY A 287 -20.79 -16.41 22.34
CA GLY A 287 -19.55 -15.64 22.39
C GLY A 287 -19.58 -14.46 23.36
N GLN A 288 -20.75 -13.85 23.59
CA GLN A 288 -20.92 -12.80 24.59
C GLN A 288 -20.60 -13.27 26.00
N GLU A 289 -20.81 -14.55 26.32
CA GLU A 289 -20.52 -15.10 27.65
C GLU A 289 -19.04 -15.30 27.91
N LEU A 290 -18.22 -15.33 26.84
CA LEU A 290 -16.77 -15.42 26.89
C LEU A 290 -16.08 -14.08 27.16
N GLU A 291 -16.79 -12.95 26.97
CA GLU A 291 -16.21 -11.62 27.12
C GLU A 291 -15.62 -11.36 28.49
N GLY A 292 -14.37 -10.89 28.49
CA GLY A 292 -13.64 -10.53 29.71
C GLY A 292 -13.15 -11.71 30.53
N MET A 293 -13.29 -12.95 30.05
CA MET A 293 -12.52 -14.09 30.58
C MET A 293 -11.03 -13.86 30.30
N THR A 294 -10.17 -14.56 31.02
CA THR A 294 -8.72 -14.51 30.75
C THR A 294 -8.15 -15.90 30.54
N THR A 295 -7.15 -15.97 29.66
CA THR A 295 -6.39 -17.18 29.38
C THR A 295 -4.91 -16.97 29.68
N GLN A 296 -4.17 -18.06 29.79
CA GLN A 296 -2.71 -18.06 29.89
C GLN A 296 -2.09 -18.14 28.53
N HIS A 297 -1.16 -17.22 28.23
CA HIS A 297 -0.34 -17.29 27.03
C HIS A 297 0.37 -18.66 26.93
N PRO A 298 0.47 -19.30 25.73
CA PRO A 298 0.95 -20.68 25.59
C PRO A 298 2.34 -20.96 26.18
N TYR A 299 3.22 -19.97 26.24
CA TYR A 299 4.61 -20.16 26.71
C TYR A 299 5.24 -18.91 27.38
N LEU A 300 4.50 -17.80 27.50
CA LEU A 300 4.94 -16.63 28.26
C LEU A 300 4.12 -16.50 29.55
N ASP A 301 4.71 -15.90 30.56
CA ASP A 301 3.98 -15.53 31.79
C ASP A 301 3.18 -14.24 31.55
N ARG A 302 2.06 -14.40 30.84
CA ARG A 302 1.16 -13.31 30.44
C ARG A 302 -0.28 -13.81 30.41
N ASP A 303 -1.17 -13.01 30.96
CA ASP A 303 -2.61 -13.23 30.85
C ASP A 303 -3.12 -12.57 29.56
N LEU A 304 -3.98 -13.27 28.84
CA LEU A 304 -4.60 -12.81 27.62
C LEU A 304 -6.09 -12.57 27.86
N LEU A 305 -6.62 -11.46 27.32
CA LEU A 305 -8.04 -11.13 27.43
C LEU A 305 -8.86 -11.86 26.36
N VAL A 306 -10.01 -12.40 26.72
CA VAL A 306 -11.03 -12.82 25.74
C VAL A 306 -11.97 -11.65 25.47
N GLY A 307 -12.07 -11.20 24.21
CA GLY A 307 -12.86 -10.03 23.83
C GLY A 307 -13.69 -10.26 22.56
N LEU A 308 -14.68 -9.39 22.34
CA LEU A 308 -15.65 -9.52 21.27
C LEU A 308 -15.24 -8.78 19.99
N ALA A 309 -15.33 -9.47 18.84
CA ALA A 309 -15.06 -8.93 17.53
C ALA A 309 -16.00 -9.50 16.45
N ASP A 310 -16.67 -8.62 15.71
CA ASP A 310 -17.58 -9.01 14.63
C ASP A 310 -16.84 -9.54 13.38
N TYR A 311 -15.52 -9.30 13.24
CA TYR A 311 -14.71 -9.80 12.12
C TYR A 311 -14.35 -11.29 12.23
N VAL A 312 -14.57 -11.92 13.37
CA VAL A 312 -14.33 -13.36 13.54
C VAL A 312 -15.39 -14.13 12.74
N THR A 313 -14.93 -14.98 11.84
CA THR A 313 -15.78 -15.78 10.94
C THR A 313 -15.78 -17.26 11.32
N ALA A 314 -16.75 -18.03 10.76
CA ALA A 314 -16.87 -19.47 10.95
C ALA A 314 -16.59 -20.28 9.66
N ASP A 315 -15.86 -19.71 8.72
CA ASP A 315 -15.49 -20.35 7.44
C ASP A 315 -14.21 -21.16 7.55
N ALA A 316 -13.31 -20.77 8.47
CA ALA A 316 -12.03 -21.45 8.69
C ALA A 316 -11.57 -21.33 10.15
N GLY A 317 -10.59 -22.16 10.52
CA GLY A 317 -9.98 -22.10 11.84
C GLY A 317 -10.83 -22.73 12.94
N THR A 318 -10.99 -22.02 14.05
CA THR A 318 -11.65 -22.50 15.27
C THR A 318 -12.79 -21.58 15.74
N GLY A 319 -12.98 -20.42 15.11
CA GLY A 319 -13.86 -19.37 15.58
C GLY A 319 -13.28 -18.56 16.76
N LEU A 320 -12.02 -18.83 17.12
CA LEU A 320 -11.26 -18.07 18.11
C LEU A 320 -9.97 -17.59 17.45
N VAL A 321 -9.77 -16.29 17.44
CA VAL A 321 -8.69 -15.64 16.68
C VAL A 321 -7.67 -15.05 17.64
N HIS A 322 -6.42 -15.46 17.46
CA HIS A 322 -5.27 -14.84 18.09
C HIS A 322 -5.19 -13.35 17.71
N THR A 323 -5.00 -12.50 18.70
CA THR A 323 -4.97 -11.05 18.51
C THR A 323 -3.66 -10.46 19.02
N ALA A 324 -2.92 -9.82 18.09
CA ALA A 324 -1.66 -9.12 18.35
C ALA A 324 -1.75 -7.68 17.85
N PRO A 325 -2.07 -6.68 18.69
CA PRO A 325 -2.41 -5.31 18.29
C PRO A 325 -1.35 -4.56 17.49
N GLY A 326 -0.12 -5.02 17.45
CA GLY A 326 0.97 -4.46 16.64
C GLY A 326 1.05 -4.97 15.20
N TYR A 327 0.27 -5.99 14.79
CA TYR A 327 0.47 -6.73 13.55
C TYR A 327 -0.70 -6.71 12.55
N GLY A 328 -1.78 -6.02 12.84
CA GLY A 328 -2.92 -5.92 11.93
C GLY A 328 -3.85 -4.76 12.28
N ASP A 329 -4.60 -4.25 11.30
CA ASP A 329 -5.55 -3.16 11.53
C ASP A 329 -6.71 -3.59 12.41
N ASP A 330 -7.24 -4.81 12.21
CA ASP A 330 -8.32 -5.37 13.04
C ASP A 330 -7.83 -5.60 14.47
N ASP A 331 -6.65 -6.19 14.64
CA ASP A 331 -6.01 -6.41 15.94
C ASP A 331 -5.73 -5.07 16.67
N TYR A 332 -5.27 -4.07 15.94
CA TYR A 332 -5.04 -2.73 16.48
C TYR A 332 -6.32 -2.07 16.98
N ASN A 333 -7.39 -2.14 16.17
CA ASN A 333 -8.68 -1.57 16.55
C ASN A 333 -9.28 -2.31 17.73
N PHE A 334 -9.14 -3.63 17.78
CA PHE A 334 -9.50 -4.45 18.95
C PHE A 334 -8.68 -4.05 20.17
N GLY A 335 -7.36 -3.92 20.03
CA GLY A 335 -6.48 -3.48 21.11
C GLY A 335 -6.86 -2.12 21.67
N LYS A 336 -7.25 -1.17 20.82
CA LYS A 336 -7.77 0.15 21.24
C LYS A 336 -9.09 0.05 21.98
N LYS A 337 -10.00 -0.83 21.55
CA LYS A 337 -11.30 -1.03 22.18
C LYS A 337 -11.15 -1.54 23.63
N TYR A 338 -10.17 -2.39 23.87
CA TYR A 338 -9.93 -3.03 25.16
C TYR A 338 -8.72 -2.48 25.93
N ASP A 339 -8.14 -1.36 25.47
CA ASP A 339 -6.96 -0.70 26.06
C ASP A 339 -5.76 -1.65 26.24
N LEU A 340 -5.51 -2.49 25.24
CA LEU A 340 -4.41 -3.46 25.25
C LEU A 340 -3.09 -2.81 24.79
N PRO A 341 -1.94 -3.32 25.24
CA PRO A 341 -0.64 -2.89 24.78
C PRO A 341 -0.46 -3.07 23.27
N ILE A 342 0.11 -2.07 22.60
CA ILE A 342 0.48 -2.15 21.18
C ILE A 342 1.98 -2.30 21.11
N PHE A 343 2.42 -3.53 20.82
CA PHE A 343 3.83 -3.81 20.72
C PHE A 343 4.12 -4.83 19.61
N ALA A 344 5.26 -4.69 18.94
CA ALA A 344 5.70 -5.54 17.86
C ALA A 344 7.16 -5.91 18.11
N PRO A 345 7.42 -7.06 18.77
CA PRO A 345 8.75 -7.47 19.18
C PRO A 345 9.58 -8.09 18.05
N ILE A 346 8.98 -8.38 16.88
CA ILE A 346 9.59 -9.09 15.75
C ILE A 346 9.59 -8.19 14.53
#